data_93831888188b2eb49cc7617d88fa8e48
#
_entry.id   93831888188b2eb49cc7617d88fa8e48
#
_cell.length_a   1.000
_cell.length_b   1.000
_cell.length_c   1.000
_cell.angle_alpha   90.00
_cell.angle_beta   90.00
_cell.angle_gamma   90.00
#
_symmetry.space_group_name_H-M   'P 1'
#
loop_
_entity.id
_entity.type
_entity.pdbx_description
1 polymer ?
#
loop_
_entity_poly.entity_id
_entity_poly.type
_entity_poly.pdbx_seq_one_letter_code
_entity_poly.pdbx_strand_id
1 'polypeptide(L)'
;SAYDEKSHKGIVRRVFTRKSFSANEIMVVVSVNAKSLPKREKLISKLRKVSDRIVSIVLNINNKRNNLVLTEENVILWGKDRISDTLCGVKFDISPQSFFQINPVQTEKLYSKALEYADIDENTSVMDIYCGIGTISLCAAKNAKSVVGVEIVERAIEDAKENAVKNGIENAIFYADSAENIVPKLIEKGERPDVVILDPPRKGSDESTLTAIIKAQPKRVVYVSCNP
;
A
#
# COMPACT_ATOMS: atom_id res chain seq x y z
N SER A 1 22.75 13.11 16.46
CA SER A 1 21.91 13.30 17.66
C SER A 1 20.47 12.86 17.36
N ALA A 2 19.78 12.31 18.37
CA ALA A 2 18.35 12.05 18.27
C ALA A 2 17.58 13.38 18.14
N TYR A 3 16.46 13.35 17.43
CA TYR A 3 15.58 14.50 17.28
C TYR A 3 14.65 14.61 18.49
N ASP A 4 14.51 15.81 19.00
CA ASP A 4 13.58 16.14 20.08
C ASP A 4 12.36 16.87 19.50
N GLU A 5 11.17 16.31 19.70
CA GLU A 5 9.91 16.81 19.10
C GLU A 5 9.47 18.17 19.71
N LYS A 6 9.89 18.50 20.95
CA LYS A 6 9.53 19.77 21.60
C LYS A 6 10.41 20.93 21.12
N SER A 7 11.72 20.71 21.12
CA SER A 7 12.70 21.73 20.72
C SER A 7 12.95 21.76 19.22
N HIS A 8 12.52 20.74 18.48
CA HIS A 8 12.79 20.52 17.05
C HIS A 8 14.29 20.50 16.71
N LYS A 9 15.13 20.05 17.65
CA LYS A 9 16.58 19.91 17.49
C LYS A 9 16.97 18.44 17.36
N GLY A 10 18.06 18.18 16.64
CA GLY A 10 18.55 16.84 16.39
C GLY A 10 18.35 16.41 14.95
N ILE A 11 19.00 15.32 14.56
CA ILE A 11 19.03 14.87 13.15
C ILE A 11 18.15 13.65 12.94
N VAL A 12 18.31 12.59 13.73
CA VAL A 12 17.58 11.33 13.51
C VAL A 12 16.24 11.38 14.21
N ARG A 13 15.18 11.44 13.44
CA ARG A 13 13.80 11.46 13.95
C ARG A 13 13.32 10.05 14.30
N ARG A 14 13.43 9.14 13.35
CA ARG A 14 12.89 7.77 13.50
C ARG A 14 13.75 6.79 12.72
N VAL A 15 13.73 5.54 13.16
CA VAL A 15 14.22 4.40 12.40
C VAL A 15 13.02 3.47 12.21
N PHE A 16 12.71 3.21 10.96
CA PHE A 16 11.63 2.33 10.56
C PHE A 16 12.24 1.10 9.88
N THR A 17 11.79 -0.08 10.25
CA THR A 17 12.23 -1.32 9.64
C THR A 17 11.03 -2.05 9.05
N ARG A 18 11.22 -2.59 7.86
CA ARG A 18 10.25 -3.42 7.18
C ARG A 18 10.90 -4.74 6.81
N LYS A 19 10.24 -5.83 7.15
CA LYS A 19 10.69 -7.18 6.78
C LYS A 19 9.65 -7.80 5.84
N SER A 20 10.11 -8.34 4.73
CA SER A 20 9.33 -9.24 3.90
C SER A 20 9.45 -10.67 4.44
N PHE A 21 8.39 -11.45 4.29
CA PHE A 21 8.35 -12.81 4.81
C PHE A 21 8.72 -13.84 3.74
N SER A 22 8.19 -13.72 2.53
CA SER A 22 8.48 -14.66 1.44
C SER A 22 9.91 -14.55 0.93
N ALA A 23 10.40 -13.32 0.71
CA ALA A 23 11.78 -13.08 0.26
C ALA A 23 12.78 -12.97 1.42
N ASN A 24 12.31 -12.87 2.68
CA ASN A 24 13.13 -12.72 3.87
C ASN A 24 14.07 -11.49 3.82
N GLU A 25 13.65 -10.44 3.13
CA GLU A 25 14.38 -9.19 2.93
C GLU A 25 14.06 -8.18 4.04
N ILE A 26 15.02 -7.32 4.37
CA ILE A 26 14.84 -6.22 5.33
C ILE A 26 15.18 -4.89 4.67
N MET A 27 14.27 -3.93 4.80
CA MET A 27 14.49 -2.53 4.50
C MET A 27 14.64 -1.76 5.81
N VAL A 28 15.63 -0.89 5.88
CA VAL A 28 15.85 0.04 6.99
C VAL A 28 15.67 1.46 6.47
N VAL A 29 14.71 2.20 7.02
CA VAL A 29 14.46 3.60 6.68
C VAL A 29 14.86 4.48 7.86
N VAL A 30 15.76 5.43 7.64
CA VAL A 30 16.17 6.41 8.63
C VAL A 30 15.57 7.76 8.29
N SER A 31 14.57 8.19 9.07
CA SER A 31 13.95 9.51 8.90
C SER A 31 14.76 10.57 9.63
N VAL A 32 15.10 11.66 8.93
CA VAL A 32 15.98 12.71 9.46
C VAL A 32 15.40 14.11 9.28
N ASN A 33 15.69 14.98 10.27
CA ASN A 33 15.43 16.42 10.22
C ASN A 33 16.64 17.14 9.61
N ALA A 34 17.06 16.72 8.42
CA ALA A 34 18.19 17.30 7.70
C ALA A 34 18.14 16.87 6.23
N LYS A 35 18.77 17.64 5.34
CA LYS A 35 18.89 17.28 3.91
C LYS A 35 19.84 16.09 3.65
N SER A 36 20.68 15.75 4.61
CA SER A 36 21.62 14.64 4.50
C SER A 36 21.98 14.08 5.88
N LEU A 37 22.48 12.84 5.91
CA LEU A 37 22.91 12.18 7.14
C LEU A 37 24.44 12.20 7.24
N PRO A 38 25.04 12.90 8.22
CA PRO A 38 26.48 12.86 8.45
C PRO A 38 26.96 11.42 8.77
N LYS A 39 28.13 11.05 8.26
CA LYS A 39 28.76 9.72 8.47
C LYS A 39 27.88 8.56 7.98
N ARG A 40 27.08 8.78 6.93
CA ARG A 40 26.18 7.77 6.34
C ARG A 40 26.91 6.46 5.98
N GLU A 41 28.12 6.53 5.46
CA GLU A 41 28.92 5.35 5.09
C GLU A 41 29.20 4.44 6.30
N LYS A 42 29.49 5.06 7.47
CA LYS A 42 29.70 4.32 8.71
C LYS A 42 28.40 3.65 9.18
N LEU A 43 27.24 4.32 9.01
CA LEU A 43 25.94 3.74 9.32
C LEU A 43 25.63 2.55 8.40
N ILE A 44 25.78 2.73 7.08
CA ILE A 44 25.59 1.67 6.08
C ILE A 44 26.45 0.46 6.42
N SER A 45 27.76 0.65 6.63
CA SER A 45 28.68 -0.42 6.97
C SER A 45 28.28 -1.17 8.25
N LYS A 46 27.80 -0.44 9.28
CA LYS A 46 27.35 -1.06 10.52
C LYS A 46 26.04 -1.85 10.32
N LEU A 47 25.05 -1.29 9.63
CA LEU A 47 23.77 -1.96 9.39
C LEU A 47 23.97 -3.25 8.58
N ARG A 48 24.80 -3.22 7.54
CA ARG A 48 25.11 -4.42 6.75
C ARG A 48 25.79 -5.54 7.54
N LYS A 49 26.49 -5.21 8.63
CA LYS A 49 27.08 -6.21 9.53
C LYS A 49 26.08 -6.81 10.52
N VAL A 50 24.90 -6.19 10.71
CA VAL A 50 23.85 -6.71 11.60
C VAL A 50 23.16 -7.92 10.99
N SER A 51 22.88 -7.86 9.68
CA SER A 51 22.24 -8.96 8.96
C SER A 51 22.47 -8.82 7.45
N ASP A 52 22.75 -9.93 6.79
CA ASP A 52 22.83 -10.09 5.34
C ASP A 52 21.45 -9.93 4.65
N ARG A 53 20.38 -10.06 5.44
CA ARG A 53 19.00 -9.84 4.99
C ARG A 53 18.67 -8.37 4.76
N ILE A 54 19.46 -7.42 5.28
CA ILE A 54 19.30 -6.00 4.97
C ILE A 54 19.70 -5.78 3.52
N VAL A 55 18.73 -5.59 2.65
CA VAL A 55 18.91 -5.39 1.21
C VAL A 55 18.64 -3.96 0.77
N SER A 56 18.06 -3.15 1.66
CA SER A 56 17.68 -1.76 1.40
C SER A 56 17.95 -0.88 2.61
N ILE A 57 18.65 0.24 2.42
CA ILE A 57 18.84 1.29 3.42
C ILE A 57 18.45 2.61 2.78
N VAL A 58 17.43 3.25 3.32
CA VAL A 58 16.81 4.46 2.78
C VAL A 58 16.94 5.60 3.80
N LEU A 59 17.27 6.78 3.33
CA LEU A 59 17.15 8.03 4.06
C LEU A 59 15.83 8.69 3.69
N ASN A 60 14.98 8.95 4.67
CA ASN A 60 13.77 9.71 4.49
C ASN A 60 13.95 11.11 5.06
N ILE A 61 13.76 12.14 4.22
CA ILE A 61 13.98 13.54 4.60
C ILE A 61 12.68 14.11 5.14
N ASN A 62 12.62 14.30 6.47
CA ASN A 62 11.48 14.91 7.15
C ASN A 62 11.94 16.10 8.00
N ASN A 63 12.13 17.24 7.34
CA ASN A 63 12.56 18.49 7.95
C ASN A 63 11.39 19.44 8.31
N LYS A 64 10.15 18.97 8.13
CA LYS A 64 8.95 19.72 8.47
C LYS A 64 8.49 19.39 9.89
N ARG A 65 7.84 20.36 10.54
CA ARG A 65 7.17 20.17 11.84
C ARG A 65 5.83 19.47 11.63
N ASN A 66 5.85 18.16 11.54
CA ASN A 66 4.67 17.32 11.35
C ASN A 66 4.82 15.99 12.11
N ASN A 67 3.72 15.27 12.25
CA ASN A 67 3.66 13.96 12.92
C ASN A 67 3.81 12.77 11.94
N LEU A 68 4.12 13.01 10.67
CA LEU A 68 4.29 11.95 9.70
C LEU A 68 5.46 11.05 10.09
N VAL A 69 5.25 9.75 9.96
CA VAL A 69 6.31 8.76 10.19
C VAL A 69 7.36 8.88 9.09
N LEU A 70 6.92 8.93 7.85
CA LEU A 70 7.72 9.10 6.64
C LEU A 70 7.08 10.17 5.75
N THR A 71 7.91 10.90 5.01
CA THR A 71 7.54 11.81 3.94
C THR A 71 7.76 11.12 2.59
N GLU A 72 7.41 11.77 1.50
CA GLU A 72 7.64 11.25 0.15
C GLU A 72 9.10 11.38 -0.31
N GLU A 73 9.89 12.22 0.35
CA GLU A 73 11.27 12.50 -0.04
C GLU A 73 12.24 11.42 0.50
N ASN A 74 12.65 10.52 -0.38
CA ASN A 74 13.58 9.44 -0.07
C ASN A 74 14.86 9.51 -0.88
N VAL A 75 15.96 9.09 -0.26
CA VAL A 75 17.26 8.88 -0.89
C VAL A 75 17.73 7.47 -0.59
N ILE A 76 17.98 6.67 -1.60
CA ILE A 76 18.55 5.34 -1.43
C ILE A 76 20.01 5.50 -1.02
N LEU A 77 20.31 5.08 0.21
CA LEU A 77 21.68 5.10 0.72
C LEU A 77 22.47 3.86 0.28
N TRP A 78 21.79 2.71 0.22
CA TRP A 78 22.40 1.46 -0.22
C TRP A 78 21.35 0.42 -0.60
N GLY A 79 21.65 -0.38 -1.61
CA GLY A 79 20.86 -1.54 -2.04
C GLY A 79 19.63 -1.18 -2.84
N LYS A 80 18.56 -1.93 -2.62
CA LYS A 80 17.29 -1.82 -3.36
C LYS A 80 16.47 -0.61 -2.88
N ASP A 81 15.67 -0.05 -3.76
CA ASP A 81 14.65 0.97 -3.44
C ASP A 81 13.39 0.36 -2.82
N ARG A 82 13.14 -0.92 -3.04
CA ARG A 82 11.99 -1.71 -2.58
C ARG A 82 12.41 -3.07 -2.06
N ILE A 83 11.56 -3.68 -1.23
CA ILE A 83 11.62 -5.11 -0.89
C ILE A 83 10.42 -5.81 -1.50
N SER A 84 10.54 -7.11 -1.74
CA SER A 84 9.45 -7.89 -2.34
C SER A 84 8.85 -8.85 -1.33
N ASP A 85 7.52 -8.98 -1.34
CA ASP A 85 6.81 -10.02 -0.60
C ASP A 85 5.74 -10.67 -1.47
N THR A 86 5.20 -11.81 -1.04
CA THR A 86 4.16 -12.55 -1.75
C THR A 86 2.93 -12.66 -0.86
N LEU A 87 1.75 -12.39 -1.43
CA LEU A 87 0.47 -12.49 -0.75
C LEU A 87 -0.57 -13.08 -1.71
N CYS A 88 -1.28 -14.13 -1.31
CA CYS A 88 -2.23 -14.87 -2.17
C CYS A 88 -1.64 -15.30 -3.52
N GLY A 89 -0.34 -15.60 -3.57
CA GLY A 89 0.37 -15.98 -4.79
C GLY A 89 0.62 -14.83 -5.77
N VAL A 90 0.47 -13.57 -5.34
CA VAL A 90 0.86 -12.36 -6.08
C VAL A 90 2.09 -11.75 -5.43
N LYS A 91 3.08 -11.39 -6.23
CA LYS A 91 4.33 -10.77 -5.76
C LYS A 91 4.19 -9.25 -5.76
N PHE A 92 4.44 -8.64 -4.61
CA PHE A 92 4.39 -7.19 -4.41
C PHE A 92 5.77 -6.61 -4.17
N ASP A 93 6.09 -5.53 -4.87
CA ASP A 93 7.20 -4.66 -4.52
C ASP A 93 6.69 -3.56 -3.60
N ILE A 94 7.37 -3.41 -2.47
CA ILE A 94 6.94 -2.60 -1.35
C ILE A 94 7.94 -1.47 -1.16
N SER A 95 7.52 -0.24 -1.43
CA SER A 95 8.32 0.96 -1.22
C SER A 95 8.36 1.35 0.26
N PRO A 96 9.22 2.29 0.68
CA PRO A 96 9.25 2.78 2.07
C PRO A 96 7.90 3.29 2.56
N GLN A 97 7.10 3.94 1.70
CA GLN A 97 5.81 4.56 2.03
C GLN A 97 4.61 3.64 1.83
N SER A 98 4.73 2.58 1.02
CA SER A 98 3.60 1.70 0.72
C SER A 98 2.98 1.16 2.00
N PHE A 99 1.67 1.28 2.13
CA PHE A 99 0.97 0.52 3.15
C PHE A 99 0.97 -0.97 2.74
N PHE A 100 1.45 -1.81 3.62
CA PHE A 100 1.42 -3.26 3.47
C PHE A 100 1.19 -3.85 4.85
N GLN A 101 0.29 -4.80 4.95
CA GLN A 101 -0.14 -5.40 6.22
C GLN A 101 1.06 -6.04 6.95
N ILE A 102 1.15 -5.78 8.27
CA ILE A 102 2.31 -6.17 9.09
C ILE A 102 2.39 -7.68 9.30
N ASN A 103 1.23 -8.36 9.37
CA ASN A 103 1.15 -9.80 9.61
C ASN A 103 0.67 -10.52 8.34
N PRO A 104 1.56 -10.94 7.43
CA PRO A 104 1.17 -11.53 6.15
C PRO A 104 0.38 -12.84 6.32
N VAL A 105 0.67 -13.64 7.34
CA VAL A 105 -0.06 -14.88 7.61
C VAL A 105 -1.54 -14.62 7.93
N GLN A 106 -1.82 -13.61 8.75
CA GLN A 106 -3.21 -13.22 9.03
C GLN A 106 -3.84 -12.44 7.87
N THR A 107 -3.06 -11.66 7.17
CA THR A 107 -3.52 -10.95 5.98
C THR A 107 -3.98 -11.91 4.89
N GLU A 108 -3.22 -12.98 4.67
CA GLU A 108 -3.58 -14.00 3.68
C GLU A 108 -4.90 -14.69 4.03
N LYS A 109 -5.11 -15.00 5.32
CA LYS A 109 -6.40 -15.54 5.81
C LYS A 109 -7.54 -14.54 5.63
N LEU A 110 -7.31 -13.26 5.98
CA LEU A 110 -8.29 -12.19 5.84
C LEU A 110 -8.68 -12.00 4.38
N TYR A 111 -7.70 -11.90 3.49
CA TYR A 111 -7.94 -11.69 2.06
C TYR A 111 -8.59 -12.92 1.42
N SER A 112 -8.15 -14.13 1.77
CA SER A 112 -8.80 -15.36 1.32
C SER A 112 -10.28 -15.39 1.73
N LYS A 113 -10.59 -14.94 2.96
CA LYS A 113 -11.97 -14.86 3.44
C LYS A 113 -12.78 -13.76 2.75
N ALA A 114 -12.16 -12.59 2.50
CA ALA A 114 -12.81 -11.52 1.75
C ALA A 114 -13.14 -11.95 0.31
N LEU A 115 -12.21 -12.63 -0.37
CA LEU A 115 -12.40 -13.16 -1.72
C LEU A 115 -13.44 -14.29 -1.75
N GLU A 116 -13.47 -15.15 -0.72
CA GLU A 116 -14.52 -16.17 -0.56
C GLU A 116 -15.92 -15.53 -0.46
N TYR A 117 -16.07 -14.49 0.35
CA TYR A 117 -17.35 -13.75 0.45
C TYR A 117 -17.70 -12.99 -0.83
N ALA A 118 -16.70 -12.51 -1.54
CA ALA A 118 -16.87 -11.86 -2.83
C ALA A 118 -17.38 -12.83 -3.91
N ASP A 119 -17.08 -14.14 -3.79
CA ASP A 119 -17.54 -15.21 -4.71
C ASP A 119 -17.24 -14.85 -6.17
N ILE A 120 -15.95 -14.58 -6.45
CA ILE A 120 -15.45 -14.06 -7.72
C ILE A 120 -15.20 -15.22 -8.69
N ASP A 121 -15.69 -15.06 -9.92
CA ASP A 121 -15.40 -15.94 -11.06
C ASP A 121 -14.93 -15.13 -12.29
N GLU A 122 -14.64 -15.83 -13.40
CA GLU A 122 -14.16 -15.24 -14.65
C GLU A 122 -15.14 -14.27 -15.35
N ASN A 123 -16.37 -14.18 -14.88
CA ASN A 123 -17.40 -13.26 -15.39
C ASN A 123 -17.61 -12.05 -14.46
N THR A 124 -17.02 -12.10 -13.26
CA THR A 124 -17.25 -11.11 -12.20
C THR A 124 -16.42 -9.85 -12.42
N SER A 125 -17.05 -8.69 -12.47
CA SER A 125 -16.41 -7.38 -12.42
C SER A 125 -16.31 -6.90 -10.96
N VAL A 126 -15.13 -6.46 -10.55
CA VAL A 126 -14.83 -6.07 -9.16
C VAL A 126 -14.41 -4.61 -9.09
N MET A 127 -14.90 -3.88 -8.09
CA MET A 127 -14.38 -2.57 -7.71
C MET A 127 -13.80 -2.65 -6.31
N ASP A 128 -12.49 -2.36 -6.18
CA ASP A 128 -11.75 -2.32 -4.91
C ASP A 128 -11.51 -0.86 -4.51
N ILE A 129 -12.22 -0.41 -3.48
CA ILE A 129 -12.17 0.98 -3.02
C ILE A 129 -11.27 1.07 -1.81
N TYR A 130 -10.30 2.00 -1.84
CA TYR A 130 -9.17 2.15 -0.92
C TYR A 130 -8.10 1.07 -1.14
N CYS A 131 -7.78 0.79 -2.41
CA CYS A 131 -6.99 -0.38 -2.81
C CYS A 131 -5.50 -0.33 -2.41
N GLY A 132 -4.98 0.82 -1.98
CA GLY A 132 -3.56 0.99 -1.68
C GLY A 132 -2.67 0.63 -2.87
N ILE A 133 -1.68 -0.23 -2.66
CA ILE A 133 -0.80 -0.75 -3.72
C ILE A 133 -1.43 -1.93 -4.49
N GLY A 134 -2.75 -2.06 -4.43
CA GLY A 134 -3.52 -3.07 -5.16
C GLY A 134 -3.49 -4.47 -4.54
N THR A 135 -3.28 -4.60 -3.23
CA THR A 135 -3.10 -5.93 -2.62
C THR A 135 -4.33 -6.82 -2.77
N ILE A 136 -5.53 -6.32 -2.47
CA ILE A 136 -6.78 -7.07 -2.67
C ILE A 136 -7.13 -7.11 -4.16
N SER A 137 -7.00 -5.98 -4.87
CA SER A 137 -7.29 -5.86 -6.30
C SER A 137 -6.57 -6.93 -7.13
N LEU A 138 -5.24 -7.08 -6.94
CA LEU A 138 -4.43 -8.01 -7.73
C LEU A 138 -4.66 -9.47 -7.33
N CYS A 139 -4.99 -9.73 -6.05
CA CYS A 139 -5.41 -11.06 -5.63
C CYS A 139 -6.77 -11.44 -6.27
N ALA A 140 -7.73 -10.50 -6.33
CA ALA A 140 -9.02 -10.67 -6.99
C ALA A 140 -8.90 -10.86 -8.50
N ALA A 141 -8.01 -10.09 -9.14
CA ALA A 141 -7.80 -10.10 -10.60
C ALA A 141 -7.39 -11.47 -11.17
N LYS A 142 -6.84 -12.36 -10.34
CA LYS A 142 -6.49 -13.74 -10.76
C LYS A 142 -7.71 -14.55 -11.23
N ASN A 143 -8.88 -14.26 -10.69
CA ASN A 143 -10.11 -15.00 -10.97
C ASN A 143 -11.21 -14.11 -11.54
N ALA A 144 -11.09 -12.79 -11.46
CA ALA A 144 -12.09 -11.84 -11.91
C ALA A 144 -12.00 -11.59 -13.43
N LYS A 145 -13.12 -11.21 -14.06
CA LYS A 145 -13.17 -10.67 -15.40
C LYS A 145 -12.39 -9.36 -15.52
N SER A 146 -12.63 -8.46 -14.58
CA SER A 146 -11.98 -7.15 -14.53
C SER A 146 -11.98 -6.61 -13.11
N VAL A 147 -10.97 -5.81 -12.78
CA VAL A 147 -10.86 -5.13 -11.48
C VAL A 147 -10.62 -3.65 -11.70
N VAL A 148 -11.35 -2.81 -10.99
CA VAL A 148 -11.12 -1.37 -10.88
C VAL A 148 -10.68 -1.07 -9.46
N GLY A 149 -9.45 -0.58 -9.28
CA GLY A 149 -8.91 -0.14 -8.00
C GLY A 149 -8.96 1.38 -7.87
N VAL A 150 -9.34 1.88 -6.70
CA VAL A 150 -9.42 3.31 -6.37
C VAL A 150 -8.64 3.59 -5.10
N GLU A 151 -7.72 4.56 -5.17
CA GLU A 151 -6.88 4.99 -4.04
C GLU A 151 -6.53 6.47 -4.20
N ILE A 152 -6.53 7.22 -3.10
CA ILE A 152 -6.23 8.65 -3.12
C ILE A 152 -4.73 8.95 -3.26
N VAL A 153 -3.88 8.03 -2.82
CA VAL A 153 -2.42 8.20 -2.83
C VAL A 153 -1.88 7.83 -4.21
N GLU A 154 -1.52 8.83 -5.00
CA GLU A 154 -1.02 8.64 -6.38
C GLU A 154 0.16 7.66 -6.44
N ARG A 155 1.12 7.78 -5.50
CA ARG A 155 2.27 6.86 -5.43
C ARG A 155 1.86 5.42 -5.18
N ALA A 156 0.82 5.16 -4.40
CA ALA A 156 0.30 3.82 -4.18
C ALA A 156 -0.31 3.24 -5.47
N ILE A 157 -0.97 4.07 -6.27
CA ILE A 157 -1.49 3.68 -7.59
C ILE A 157 -0.37 3.37 -8.59
N GLU A 158 0.73 4.13 -8.58
CA GLU A 158 1.91 3.81 -9.38
C GLU A 158 2.46 2.43 -8.97
N ASP A 159 2.65 2.18 -7.68
CA ASP A 159 3.08 0.89 -7.15
C ASP A 159 2.10 -0.23 -7.53
N ALA A 160 0.78 0.00 -7.50
CA ALA A 160 -0.24 -0.97 -7.90
C ALA A 160 -0.12 -1.35 -9.39
N LYS A 161 0.06 -0.36 -10.27
CA LYS A 161 0.26 -0.57 -11.72
C LYS A 161 1.54 -1.35 -12.00
N GLU A 162 2.65 -0.99 -11.34
CA GLU A 162 3.92 -1.70 -11.49
C GLU A 162 3.81 -3.16 -10.98
N ASN A 163 3.11 -3.38 -9.86
CA ASN A 163 2.83 -4.72 -9.34
C ASN A 163 1.94 -5.53 -10.28
N ALA A 164 0.94 -4.92 -10.93
CA ALA A 164 0.12 -5.58 -11.96
C ALA A 164 0.99 -6.08 -13.12
N VAL A 165 1.80 -5.19 -13.71
CA VAL A 165 2.72 -5.52 -14.80
C VAL A 165 3.67 -6.63 -14.41
N LYS A 166 4.26 -6.57 -13.22
CA LYS A 166 5.21 -7.57 -12.70
C LYS A 166 4.61 -8.97 -12.58
N ASN A 167 3.31 -9.06 -12.33
CA ASN A 167 2.58 -10.32 -12.20
C ASN A 167 1.84 -10.74 -13.49
N GLY A 168 1.98 -10.00 -14.60
CA GLY A 168 1.27 -10.29 -15.85
C GLY A 168 -0.24 -10.12 -15.73
N ILE A 169 -0.72 -9.25 -14.82
CA ILE A 169 -2.14 -8.98 -14.61
C ILE A 169 -2.53 -7.79 -15.48
N GLU A 170 -3.35 -8.04 -16.50
CA GLU A 170 -3.77 -7.07 -17.51
C GLU A 170 -5.23 -6.60 -17.33
N ASN A 171 -6.00 -7.31 -16.51
CA ASN A 171 -7.43 -7.05 -16.26
C ASN A 171 -7.69 -6.16 -15.03
N ALA A 172 -6.68 -5.44 -14.53
CA ALA A 172 -6.81 -4.49 -13.42
C ALA A 172 -6.48 -3.06 -13.89
N ILE A 173 -7.37 -2.11 -13.58
CA ILE A 173 -7.22 -0.68 -13.87
C ILE A 173 -7.25 0.08 -12.57
N PHE A 174 -6.36 1.09 -12.41
CA PHE A 174 -6.21 1.83 -11.16
C PHE A 174 -6.37 3.34 -11.37
N TYR A 175 -7.14 3.98 -10.49
CA TYR A 175 -7.42 5.41 -10.47
C TYR A 175 -6.88 6.07 -9.20
N ALA A 176 -6.09 7.15 -9.39
CA ALA A 176 -5.58 7.98 -8.31
C ALA A 176 -6.53 9.15 -8.08
N ASP A 177 -7.49 8.98 -7.18
CA ASP A 177 -8.42 10.04 -6.74
C ASP A 177 -9.08 9.58 -5.44
N SER A 178 -9.70 10.50 -4.74
CA SER A 178 -10.50 10.13 -3.57
C SER A 178 -11.75 9.34 -3.98
N ALA A 179 -12.15 8.39 -3.15
CA ALA A 179 -13.30 7.53 -3.43
C ALA A 179 -14.58 8.34 -3.66
N GLU A 180 -14.81 9.36 -2.81
CA GLU A 180 -15.95 10.27 -2.91
C GLU A 180 -16.01 11.08 -4.21
N ASN A 181 -14.88 11.28 -4.87
CA ASN A 181 -14.81 12.01 -6.14
C ASN A 181 -14.95 11.09 -7.35
N ILE A 182 -14.24 9.96 -7.36
CA ILE A 182 -14.12 9.14 -8.56
C ILE A 182 -15.20 8.06 -8.67
N VAL A 183 -15.61 7.44 -7.55
CA VAL A 183 -16.59 6.34 -7.59
C VAL A 183 -17.94 6.80 -8.18
N PRO A 184 -18.53 7.94 -7.75
CA PRO A 184 -19.74 8.45 -8.39
C PRO A 184 -19.61 8.65 -9.90
N LYS A 185 -18.48 9.23 -10.35
CA LYS A 185 -18.19 9.49 -11.76
C LYS A 185 -18.07 8.20 -12.58
N LEU A 186 -17.42 7.16 -12.02
CA LEU A 186 -17.29 5.87 -12.69
C LEU A 186 -18.68 5.22 -12.86
N ILE A 187 -19.51 5.24 -11.82
CA ILE A 187 -20.88 4.71 -11.87
C ILE A 187 -21.75 5.51 -12.86
N GLU A 188 -21.63 6.82 -12.91
CA GLU A 188 -22.33 7.67 -13.88
C GLU A 188 -21.90 7.39 -15.32
N LYS A 189 -20.62 7.08 -15.54
CA LYS A 189 -20.09 6.68 -16.86
C LYS A 189 -20.45 5.26 -17.28
N GLY A 190 -21.17 4.52 -16.44
CA GLY A 190 -21.68 3.19 -16.78
C GLY A 190 -20.91 2.03 -16.17
N GLU A 191 -19.93 2.28 -15.29
CA GLU A 191 -19.32 1.18 -14.51
C GLU A 191 -20.39 0.50 -13.66
N ARG A 192 -20.44 -0.83 -13.75
CA ARG A 192 -21.41 -1.66 -13.01
C ARG A 192 -20.67 -2.87 -12.43
N PRO A 193 -19.97 -2.68 -11.30
CA PRO A 193 -19.28 -3.79 -10.66
C PRO A 193 -20.31 -4.81 -10.12
N ASP A 194 -20.04 -6.10 -10.34
CA ASP A 194 -20.80 -7.17 -9.71
C ASP A 194 -20.48 -7.25 -8.22
N VAL A 195 -19.25 -6.95 -7.86
CA VAL A 195 -18.75 -6.97 -6.48
C VAL A 195 -18.01 -5.68 -6.15
N VAL A 196 -18.29 -5.13 -4.98
CA VAL A 196 -17.51 -4.03 -4.40
C VAL A 196 -16.81 -4.52 -3.15
N ILE A 197 -15.50 -4.30 -3.08
CA ILE A 197 -14.69 -4.55 -1.87
C ILE A 197 -14.27 -3.20 -1.31
N LEU A 198 -14.40 -3.04 0.02
CA LEU A 198 -14.00 -1.83 0.74
C LEU A 198 -13.07 -2.20 1.89
N ASP A 199 -11.89 -1.58 1.94
CA ASP A 199 -10.98 -1.60 3.11
C ASP A 199 -10.68 -0.16 3.55
N PRO A 200 -11.69 0.58 4.07
CA PRO A 200 -11.58 1.99 4.35
C PRO A 200 -10.70 2.29 5.57
N PRO A 201 -10.23 3.55 5.71
CA PRO A 201 -9.61 4.02 6.94
C PRO A 201 -10.59 3.95 8.13
N ARG A 202 -10.07 4.06 9.36
CA ARG A 202 -10.86 3.95 10.62
C ARG A 202 -12.10 4.84 10.69
N LYS A 203 -12.15 5.95 9.96
CA LYS A 203 -13.31 6.84 9.87
C LYS A 203 -14.46 6.28 9.03
N GLY A 204 -14.25 5.17 8.33
CA GLY A 204 -15.20 4.61 7.38
C GLY A 204 -15.15 5.27 6.00
N SER A 205 -16.17 4.95 5.18
CA SER A 205 -16.37 5.52 3.85
C SER A 205 -17.28 6.75 3.90
N ASP A 206 -17.08 7.68 2.97
CA ASP A 206 -17.90 8.86 2.80
C ASP A 206 -19.30 8.52 2.26
N GLU A 207 -20.31 9.33 2.61
CA GLU A 207 -21.70 9.14 2.22
C GLU A 207 -21.89 9.12 0.70
N SER A 208 -21.14 9.96 -0.04
CA SER A 208 -21.24 10.01 -1.50
C SER A 208 -20.74 8.72 -2.14
N THR A 209 -19.68 8.13 -1.59
CA THR A 209 -19.17 6.81 -2.00
C THR A 209 -20.20 5.71 -1.77
N LEU A 210 -20.80 5.67 -0.57
CA LEU A 210 -21.83 4.68 -0.23
C LEU A 210 -23.06 4.84 -1.10
N THR A 211 -23.52 6.06 -1.35
CA THR A 211 -24.65 6.35 -2.24
C THR A 211 -24.38 5.88 -3.67
N ALA A 212 -23.16 6.09 -4.19
CA ALA A 212 -22.76 5.62 -5.50
C ALA A 212 -22.75 4.09 -5.59
N ILE A 213 -22.28 3.40 -4.55
CA ILE A 213 -22.30 1.94 -4.47
C ILE A 213 -23.74 1.42 -4.47
N ILE A 214 -24.64 2.02 -3.68
CA ILE A 214 -26.07 1.67 -3.68
C ILE A 214 -26.68 1.86 -5.06
N LYS A 215 -26.36 2.98 -5.75
CA LYS A 215 -26.83 3.25 -7.13
C LYS A 215 -26.29 2.24 -8.14
N ALA A 216 -25.08 1.74 -7.95
CA ALA A 216 -24.47 0.73 -8.81
C ALA A 216 -25.15 -0.64 -8.68
N GLN A 217 -25.81 -0.91 -7.55
CA GLN A 217 -26.51 -2.17 -7.24
C GLN A 217 -25.63 -3.41 -7.45
N PRO A 218 -24.43 -3.49 -6.84
CA PRO A 218 -23.60 -4.68 -6.95
C PRO A 218 -24.33 -5.88 -6.35
N LYS A 219 -24.02 -7.08 -6.85
CA LYS A 219 -24.55 -8.33 -6.29
C LYS A 219 -24.04 -8.58 -4.85
N ARG A 220 -22.82 -8.12 -4.56
CA ARG A 220 -22.17 -8.26 -3.25
C ARG A 220 -21.34 -7.02 -2.90
N VAL A 221 -21.32 -6.75 -1.60
CA VAL A 221 -20.41 -5.76 -0.99
C VAL A 221 -19.65 -6.46 0.12
N VAL A 222 -18.33 -6.48 0.02
CA VAL A 222 -17.45 -7.04 1.05
C VAL A 222 -16.76 -5.88 1.76
N TYR A 223 -17.00 -5.75 3.05
CA TYR A 223 -16.43 -4.70 3.88
C TYR A 223 -15.38 -5.27 4.82
N VAL A 224 -14.12 -4.86 4.64
CA VAL A 224 -13.01 -5.21 5.52
C VAL A 224 -12.85 -4.09 6.54
N SER A 225 -12.86 -4.41 7.83
CA SER A 225 -12.75 -3.41 8.89
C SER A 225 -11.82 -3.87 10.00
N CYS A 226 -10.96 -2.97 10.46
CA CYS A 226 -10.16 -3.16 11.67
C CYS A 226 -10.93 -2.79 12.96
N ASN A 227 -12.14 -2.24 12.84
CA ASN A 227 -13.04 -1.87 13.95
C ASN A 227 -14.47 -2.20 13.53
N PRO A 228 -14.92 -3.45 13.72
CA PRO A 228 -16.27 -3.92 13.37
C PRO A 228 -17.38 -3.27 14.20
#